data_3d2fdf6756804dba466073f82e5d08fe
#
_entry.id   3d2fdf6756804dba466073f82e5d08fe
#
_cell.length_a   1.000
_cell.length_b   1.000
_cell.length_c   1.000
_cell.angle_alpha   90.00
_cell.angle_beta   90.00
_cell.angle_gamma   90.00
#
_symmetry.space_group_name_H-M   'P 1'
#
loop_
_entity.id
_entity.type
_entity.pdbx_description
1 polymer ?
#
loop_
_entity_poly.entity_id
_entity_poly.type
_entity_poly.pdbx_seq_one_letter_code
_entity_poly.pdbx_strand_id
1 'polypeptide(L)'
;FKDEMKDFKDEMKDFKDEMKVFKDEMKDFKDEMKDFKDEMKDFKDESQRFQKKLEANIESNERMIKDMNLQWGNLANRLGTFAEDIAAPNVPRIARELFGEQEELLRAVRYRVRKPGDRKQVYEFDGVVETERKVFLLECKSNVRMDSIKSLPKLIDNFQACFPQYTDKELVTIFASMYIPDDVLKKLTKMGVYAMAMGDRNMELLNFEEIQQKKS
;
A
#
# COMPACT_ATOMS: atom_id res chain seq x y z
N PHE A 1 -88.24 11.20 -25.52
CA PHE A 1 -87.94 11.97 -24.29
C PHE A 1 -87.99 11.11 -23.02
N LYS A 2 -89.00 10.22 -22.85
CA LYS A 2 -89.12 9.37 -21.64
C LYS A 2 -88.14 8.22 -21.66
N ASP A 3 -87.86 7.67 -22.83
CA ASP A 3 -86.90 6.59 -23.04
C ASP A 3 -85.45 7.13 -22.97
N GLU A 4 -85.19 8.23 -23.58
CA GLU A 4 -83.86 8.93 -23.50
C GLU A 4 -83.49 9.29 -22.06
N MET A 5 -84.44 9.71 -21.26
CA MET A 5 -84.21 9.98 -19.83
C MET A 5 -83.94 8.70 -19.04
N LYS A 6 -84.48 7.57 -19.46
CA LYS A 6 -84.21 6.29 -18.83
C LYS A 6 -82.80 5.80 -19.16
N ASP A 7 -82.46 5.85 -20.45
CA ASP A 7 -81.11 5.48 -20.91
C ASP A 7 -80.02 6.34 -20.24
N PHE A 8 -80.23 7.63 -20.15
CA PHE A 8 -79.30 8.54 -19.42
C PHE A 8 -79.17 8.19 -17.93
N LYS A 9 -80.26 7.73 -17.32
CA LYS A 9 -80.21 7.32 -15.90
C LYS A 9 -79.46 6.03 -15.70
N ASP A 10 -79.56 5.12 -16.64
CA ASP A 10 -78.86 3.83 -16.60
C ASP A 10 -77.33 4.07 -16.88
N GLU A 11 -76.97 4.88 -17.86
CA GLU A 11 -75.58 5.31 -18.09
C GLU A 11 -74.94 6.00 -16.87
N MET A 12 -75.66 6.91 -16.23
CA MET A 12 -75.21 7.54 -15.00
C MET A 12 -75.01 6.57 -13.83
N LYS A 13 -75.78 5.51 -13.80
CA LYS A 13 -75.64 4.46 -12.79
C LYS A 13 -74.35 3.63 -13.05
N ASP A 14 -74.17 3.23 -14.30
CA ASP A 14 -72.99 2.48 -14.71
C ASP A 14 -71.68 3.31 -14.46
N PHE A 15 -71.70 4.55 -14.84
CA PHE A 15 -70.58 5.48 -14.54
C PHE A 15 -70.32 5.61 -13.04
N LYS A 16 -71.33 5.65 -12.22
CA LYS A 16 -71.18 5.69 -10.76
C LYS A 16 -70.56 4.43 -10.20
N ASP A 17 -70.92 3.27 -10.75
CA ASP A 17 -70.38 1.99 -10.35
C ASP A 17 -68.89 1.83 -10.80
N GLU A 18 -68.57 2.27 -12.01
CA GLU A 18 -67.17 2.34 -12.50
C GLU A 18 -66.31 3.25 -11.64
N MET A 19 -66.83 4.44 -11.29
CA MET A 19 -66.14 5.37 -10.39
C MET A 19 -65.89 4.81 -8.99
N LYS A 20 -66.78 3.90 -8.54
CA LYS A 20 -66.58 3.24 -7.25
C LYS A 20 -65.47 2.20 -7.33
N VAL A 21 -65.44 1.41 -8.37
CA VAL A 21 -64.36 0.43 -8.62
C VAL A 21 -63.02 1.16 -8.73
N PHE A 22 -62.94 2.21 -9.52
CA PHE A 22 -61.72 3.03 -9.65
C PHE A 22 -61.25 3.61 -8.30
N LYS A 23 -62.18 4.04 -7.47
CA LYS A 23 -61.83 4.55 -6.14
C LYS A 23 -61.26 3.47 -5.22
N ASP A 24 -61.76 2.25 -5.31
CA ASP A 24 -61.28 1.12 -4.52
C ASP A 24 -59.86 0.69 -5.01
N GLU A 25 -59.65 0.59 -6.34
CA GLU A 25 -58.34 0.34 -6.94
C GLU A 25 -57.30 1.41 -6.57
N MET A 26 -57.68 2.67 -6.58
CA MET A 26 -56.81 3.77 -6.13
C MET A 26 -56.45 3.69 -4.65
N LYS A 27 -57.32 3.15 -3.83
CA LYS A 27 -57.06 2.92 -2.43
C LYS A 27 -56.06 1.78 -2.24
N ASP A 28 -56.25 0.67 -2.93
CA ASP A 28 -55.34 -0.48 -2.89
C ASP A 28 -53.94 -0.09 -3.37
N PHE A 29 -53.84 0.64 -4.47
CA PHE A 29 -52.58 1.19 -4.98
C PHE A 29 -51.89 2.11 -3.97
N LYS A 30 -52.65 2.92 -3.25
CA LYS A 30 -52.10 3.79 -2.22
C LYS A 30 -51.53 3.00 -1.04
N ASP A 31 -52.17 1.90 -0.66
CA ASP A 31 -51.72 1.04 0.41
C ASP A 31 -50.46 0.25 -0.02
N GLU A 32 -50.39 -0.29 -1.24
CA GLU A 32 -49.19 -0.90 -1.83
C GLU A 32 -47.99 0.09 -1.89
N MET A 33 -48.24 1.32 -2.32
CA MET A 33 -47.21 2.37 -2.35
C MET A 33 -46.68 2.73 -0.96
N LYS A 34 -47.53 2.60 0.06
CA LYS A 34 -47.12 2.84 1.46
C LYS A 34 -46.22 1.70 1.93
N ASP A 35 -46.61 0.45 1.67
CA ASP A 35 -45.83 -0.72 2.03
C ASP A 35 -44.46 -0.72 1.33
N PHE A 36 -44.44 -0.44 0.04
CA PHE A 36 -43.18 -0.27 -0.70
C PHE A 36 -42.28 0.84 -0.14
N LYS A 37 -42.86 1.94 0.29
CA LYS A 37 -42.09 3.02 0.93
C LYS A 37 -41.49 2.59 2.27
N ASP A 38 -42.19 1.81 3.04
CA ASP A 38 -41.71 1.29 4.33
C ASP A 38 -40.59 0.25 4.09
N GLU A 39 -40.72 -0.67 3.13
CA GLU A 39 -39.68 -1.61 2.72
C GLU A 39 -38.42 -0.88 2.23
N MET A 40 -38.54 0.15 1.41
CA MET A 40 -37.42 0.97 0.94
C MET A 40 -36.71 1.69 2.08
N LYS A 41 -37.44 2.07 3.10
CA LYS A 41 -36.85 2.70 4.30
C LYS A 41 -36.03 1.68 5.08
N ASP A 42 -36.57 0.50 5.30
CA ASP A 42 -35.89 -0.58 6.02
C ASP A 42 -34.63 -1.03 5.27
N PHE A 43 -34.70 -1.19 3.96
CA PHE A 43 -33.55 -1.49 3.10
C PHE A 43 -32.46 -0.40 3.21
N LYS A 44 -32.86 0.86 3.21
CA LYS A 44 -31.92 1.98 3.38
C LYS A 44 -31.22 1.94 4.73
N ASP A 45 -31.97 1.67 5.81
CA ASP A 45 -31.44 1.61 7.16
C ASP A 45 -30.48 0.40 7.33
N GLU A 46 -30.82 -0.73 6.74
CA GLU A 46 -29.98 -1.93 6.73
C GLU A 46 -28.68 -1.70 5.93
N SER A 47 -28.78 -1.09 4.75
CA SER A 47 -27.63 -0.72 3.93
C SER A 47 -26.68 0.23 4.66
N GLN A 48 -27.20 1.22 5.37
CA GLN A 48 -26.38 2.14 6.18
C GLN A 48 -25.70 1.42 7.35
N ARG A 49 -26.38 0.48 8.00
CA ARG A 49 -25.78 -0.34 9.07
C ARG A 49 -24.66 -1.23 8.55
N PHE A 50 -24.87 -1.82 7.38
CA PHE A 50 -23.85 -2.63 6.71
C PHE A 50 -22.61 -1.81 6.34
N GLN A 51 -22.82 -0.63 5.76
CA GLN A 51 -21.73 0.29 5.41
C GLN A 51 -20.90 0.68 6.63
N LYS A 52 -21.55 1.05 7.75
CA LYS A 52 -20.84 1.37 9.01
C LYS A 52 -20.04 0.20 9.55
N LYS A 53 -20.58 -1.03 9.46
CA LYS A 53 -19.83 -2.24 9.86
C LYS A 53 -18.61 -2.48 8.98
N LEU A 54 -18.76 -2.25 7.67
CA LEU A 54 -17.65 -2.40 6.73
C LEU A 54 -16.53 -1.40 7.01
N GLU A 55 -16.87 -0.13 7.20
CA GLU A 55 -15.93 0.94 7.57
C GLU A 55 -15.19 0.60 8.88
N ALA A 56 -15.91 0.18 9.91
CA ALA A 56 -15.29 -0.22 11.17
C ALA A 56 -14.36 -1.43 11.04
N ASN A 57 -14.69 -2.41 10.19
CA ASN A 57 -13.83 -3.55 9.91
C ASN A 57 -12.56 -3.13 9.15
N ILE A 58 -12.67 -2.23 8.18
CA ILE A 58 -11.52 -1.69 7.45
C ILE A 58 -10.58 -0.98 8.41
N GLU A 59 -11.09 -0.06 9.25
CA GLU A 59 -10.27 0.62 10.25
C GLU A 59 -9.61 -0.35 11.24
N SER A 60 -10.35 -1.39 11.68
CA SER A 60 -9.81 -2.40 12.57
C SER A 60 -8.68 -3.20 11.94
N ASN A 61 -8.83 -3.58 10.67
CA ASN A 61 -7.81 -4.30 9.92
C ASN A 61 -6.56 -3.43 9.69
N GLU A 62 -6.74 -2.16 9.36
CA GLU A 62 -5.62 -1.22 9.21
C GLU A 62 -4.84 -1.05 10.52
N ARG A 63 -5.54 -0.94 11.64
CA ARG A 63 -4.91 -0.88 12.98
C ARG A 63 -4.14 -2.17 13.28
N MET A 64 -4.74 -3.33 13.02
CA MET A 64 -4.11 -4.62 13.24
C MET A 64 -2.83 -4.79 12.41
N ILE A 65 -2.85 -4.41 11.14
CA ILE A 65 -1.66 -4.42 10.27
C ILE A 65 -0.57 -3.50 10.82
N LYS A 66 -0.95 -2.31 11.26
CA LYS A 66 -0.03 -1.34 11.88
C LYS A 66 0.62 -1.87 13.17
N ASP A 67 -0.17 -2.47 14.03
CA ASP A 67 0.30 -3.04 15.30
C ASP A 67 1.19 -4.27 15.05
N MET A 68 0.84 -5.12 14.12
CA MET A 68 1.65 -6.26 13.70
C MET A 68 3.02 -5.80 13.18
N ASN A 69 3.04 -4.80 12.32
CA ASN A 69 4.28 -4.24 11.78
C ASN A 69 5.15 -3.59 12.87
N LEU A 70 4.53 -2.92 13.86
CA LEU A 70 5.23 -2.41 15.05
C LEU A 70 5.84 -3.52 15.90
N GLN A 71 5.11 -4.62 16.11
CA GLN A 71 5.60 -5.78 16.85
C GLN A 71 6.78 -6.45 16.11
N TRP A 72 6.69 -6.61 14.79
CA TRP A 72 7.79 -7.09 13.96
C TRP A 72 9.03 -6.19 14.04
N GLY A 73 8.85 -4.87 13.99
CA GLY A 73 9.93 -3.91 14.17
C GLY A 73 10.60 -4.02 15.55
N ASN A 74 9.81 -4.20 16.60
CA ASN A 74 10.32 -4.42 17.95
C ASN A 74 11.05 -5.75 18.11
N LEU A 75 10.56 -6.81 17.47
CA LEU A 75 11.23 -8.11 17.45
C LEU A 75 12.56 -8.04 16.70
N ALA A 76 12.59 -7.36 15.54
CA ALA A 76 13.81 -7.13 14.77
C ALA A 76 14.86 -6.36 15.58
N ASN A 77 14.46 -5.36 16.38
CA ASN A 77 15.35 -4.65 17.29
C ASN A 77 15.98 -5.56 18.36
N ARG A 78 15.20 -6.51 18.89
CA ARG A 78 15.69 -7.45 19.91
C ARG A 78 16.65 -8.51 19.33
N LEU A 79 16.51 -8.84 18.06
CA LEU A 79 17.34 -9.81 17.37
C LEU A 79 18.60 -9.17 16.73
N GLY A 80 18.83 -7.88 16.95
CA GLY A 80 20.04 -7.15 16.52
C GLY A 80 20.20 -7.09 15.01
N THR A 81 20.88 -8.03 14.42
CA THR A 81 21.29 -8.05 13.01
C THR A 81 20.28 -8.72 12.06
N PHE A 82 19.07 -9.00 12.55
CA PHE A 82 18.06 -9.77 11.78
C PHE A 82 17.72 -9.17 10.41
N ALA A 83 17.60 -7.83 10.34
CA ALA A 83 17.25 -7.16 9.07
C ALA A 83 18.39 -7.32 8.04
N GLU A 84 19.66 -7.27 8.47
CA GLU A 84 20.81 -7.47 7.60
C GLU A 84 20.89 -8.91 7.12
N ASP A 85 20.69 -9.87 8.02
CA ASP A 85 20.75 -11.31 7.72
C ASP A 85 19.60 -11.75 6.79
N ILE A 86 18.49 -11.01 6.73
CA ILE A 86 17.39 -11.26 5.80
C ILE A 86 17.53 -10.40 4.54
N ALA A 87 17.86 -9.12 4.68
CA ALA A 87 17.87 -8.18 3.55
C ALA A 87 19.00 -8.49 2.55
N ALA A 88 20.23 -8.67 3.03
CA ALA A 88 21.38 -8.90 2.16
C ALA A 88 21.27 -10.15 1.25
N PRO A 89 20.75 -11.31 1.69
CA PRO A 89 20.55 -12.47 0.82
C PRO A 89 19.51 -12.26 -0.29
N ASN A 90 18.62 -11.27 -0.17
CA ASN A 90 17.62 -10.96 -1.21
C ASN A 90 18.18 -10.08 -2.33
N VAL A 91 19.28 -9.34 -2.09
CA VAL A 91 19.86 -8.41 -3.09
C VAL A 91 20.26 -9.11 -4.38
N PRO A 92 20.91 -10.29 -4.41
CA PRO A 92 21.25 -10.98 -5.67
C PRO A 92 20.05 -11.38 -6.51
N ARG A 93 18.95 -11.78 -5.87
CA ARG A 93 17.69 -12.06 -6.58
C ARG A 93 17.13 -10.77 -7.19
N ILE A 94 17.06 -9.70 -6.42
CA ILE A 94 16.61 -8.38 -6.86
C ILE A 94 17.50 -7.85 -7.99
N ALA A 95 18.82 -8.00 -7.90
CA ALA A 95 19.77 -7.60 -8.93
C ALA A 95 19.48 -8.31 -10.26
N ARG A 96 19.20 -9.61 -10.23
CA ARG A 96 18.85 -10.37 -11.45
C ARG A 96 17.48 -9.99 -12.00
N GLU A 97 16.45 -9.98 -11.16
CA GLU A 97 15.06 -9.84 -11.59
C GLU A 97 14.73 -8.43 -12.06
N LEU A 98 15.25 -7.40 -11.36
CA LEU A 98 14.88 -6.01 -11.60
C LEU A 98 15.97 -5.19 -12.30
N PHE A 99 17.24 -5.53 -12.11
CA PHE A 99 18.36 -4.75 -12.69
C PHE A 99 19.09 -5.48 -13.81
N GLY A 100 18.73 -6.72 -14.13
CA GLY A 100 19.31 -7.50 -15.22
C GLY A 100 20.78 -7.90 -14.98
N GLU A 101 21.24 -7.91 -13.73
CA GLU A 101 22.58 -8.35 -13.35
C GLU A 101 22.60 -9.88 -13.17
N GLN A 102 23.50 -10.56 -13.86
CA GLN A 102 23.49 -12.03 -13.90
C GLN A 102 24.36 -12.65 -12.81
N GLU A 103 25.51 -12.07 -12.54
CA GLU A 103 26.54 -12.62 -11.68
C GLU A 103 26.83 -11.73 -10.46
N GLU A 104 26.85 -12.35 -9.29
CA GLU A 104 27.34 -11.76 -8.05
C GLU A 104 28.83 -12.00 -7.93
N LEU A 105 29.61 -10.94 -7.94
CA LEU A 105 31.08 -11.00 -7.81
C LEU A 105 31.52 -10.97 -6.35
N LEU A 106 30.82 -10.20 -5.52
CA LEU A 106 31.10 -10.09 -4.10
C LEU A 106 29.82 -9.83 -3.32
N ARG A 107 29.71 -10.43 -2.15
CA ARG A 107 28.73 -10.07 -1.13
C ARG A 107 29.42 -9.97 0.23
N ALA A 108 29.28 -8.82 0.85
CA ALA A 108 29.78 -8.56 2.19
C ALA A 108 28.65 -8.01 3.07
N VAL A 109 28.54 -8.51 4.29
CA VAL A 109 27.59 -8.05 5.31
C VAL A 109 28.39 -7.51 6.48
N ARG A 110 27.95 -6.40 7.09
CA ARG A 110 28.67 -5.70 8.16
C ARG A 110 30.13 -5.41 7.79
N TYR A 111 30.28 -4.83 6.61
CA TYR A 111 31.59 -4.65 6.01
C TYR A 111 32.31 -3.45 6.63
N ARG A 112 33.38 -3.75 7.35
CA ARG A 112 34.20 -2.73 8.03
C ARG A 112 35.42 -2.39 7.19
N VAL A 113 35.59 -1.10 6.92
CA VAL A 113 36.69 -0.60 6.10
C VAL A 113 37.23 0.73 6.65
N ARG A 114 38.49 1.02 6.37
CA ARG A 114 39.07 2.32 6.57
C ARG A 114 39.19 3.08 5.26
N LYS A 115 38.88 4.38 5.30
CA LYS A 115 39.10 5.23 4.13
C LYS A 115 40.59 5.25 3.76
N PRO A 116 40.95 5.16 2.47
CA PRO A 116 42.33 5.34 2.03
C PRO A 116 42.89 6.65 2.55
N GLY A 117 44.06 6.57 3.22
CA GLY A 117 44.75 7.74 3.83
C GLY A 117 44.27 8.11 5.23
N ASP A 118 43.15 7.58 5.73
CA ASP A 118 42.67 7.81 7.12
C ASP A 118 42.64 6.48 7.90
N ARG A 119 43.62 6.29 8.77
CA ARG A 119 43.70 5.08 9.61
C ARG A 119 42.94 5.18 10.93
N LYS A 120 42.41 6.34 11.27
CA LYS A 120 41.77 6.59 12.57
C LYS A 120 40.29 6.22 12.58
N GLN A 121 39.59 6.40 11.45
CA GLN A 121 38.16 6.17 11.36
C GLN A 121 37.87 4.85 10.63
N VAL A 122 37.02 4.01 11.26
CA VAL A 122 36.46 2.82 10.68
C VAL A 122 35.05 3.13 10.26
N TYR A 123 34.70 2.78 9.00
CA TYR A 123 33.35 2.85 8.47
C TYR A 123 32.77 1.44 8.43
N GLU A 124 31.50 1.32 8.75
CA GLU A 124 30.77 0.06 8.66
C GLU A 124 29.59 0.26 7.70
N PHE A 125 29.42 -0.67 6.77
CA PHE A 125 28.34 -0.74 5.81
C PHE A 125 27.56 -2.01 6.06
N ASP A 126 26.24 -1.92 6.20
CA ASP A 126 25.40 -3.06 6.56
C ASP A 126 25.42 -4.16 5.50
N GLY A 127 25.46 -3.79 4.22
CA GLY A 127 25.65 -4.74 3.13
C GLY A 127 26.21 -4.09 1.87
N VAL A 128 27.05 -4.86 1.17
CA VAL A 128 27.61 -4.50 -0.14
C VAL A 128 27.51 -5.73 -1.03
N VAL A 129 26.88 -5.57 -2.20
CA VAL A 129 26.83 -6.62 -3.23
C VAL A 129 27.36 -6.01 -4.53
N GLU A 130 28.40 -6.64 -5.06
CA GLU A 130 29.00 -6.24 -6.34
C GLU A 130 28.56 -7.18 -7.45
N THR A 131 28.22 -6.60 -8.60
CA THR A 131 27.98 -7.30 -9.87
C THR A 131 28.92 -6.75 -10.93
N GLU A 132 28.77 -7.19 -12.17
CA GLU A 132 29.63 -6.69 -13.27
C GLU A 132 29.53 -5.18 -13.44
N ARG A 133 28.31 -4.63 -13.48
CA ARG A 133 28.06 -3.22 -13.83
C ARG A 133 27.62 -2.37 -12.67
N LYS A 134 27.21 -2.97 -11.55
CA LYS A 134 26.58 -2.26 -10.43
C LYS A 134 27.18 -2.66 -9.10
N VAL A 135 27.05 -1.75 -8.14
CA VAL A 135 27.30 -2.04 -6.72
C VAL A 135 26.06 -1.64 -5.94
N PHE A 136 25.55 -2.58 -5.19
CA PHE A 136 24.41 -2.38 -4.30
C PHE A 136 24.92 -2.08 -2.90
N LEU A 137 24.63 -0.88 -2.41
CA LEU A 137 24.91 -0.46 -1.04
C LEU A 137 23.62 -0.61 -0.22
N LEU A 138 23.70 -1.40 0.83
CA LEU A 138 22.57 -1.69 1.71
C LEU A 138 22.74 -0.94 3.04
N GLU A 139 21.70 -0.25 3.46
CA GLU A 139 21.54 0.29 4.80
C GLU A 139 20.29 -0.31 5.42
N CYS A 140 20.42 -1.00 6.55
CA CYS A 140 19.34 -1.70 7.22
C CYS A 140 18.94 -1.00 8.51
N LYS A 141 17.64 -0.84 8.73
CA LYS A 141 17.11 -0.30 9.99
C LYS A 141 15.94 -1.15 10.47
N SER A 142 16.02 -1.58 11.71
CA SER A 142 14.94 -2.32 12.36
C SER A 142 13.77 -1.42 12.78
N ASN A 143 14.05 -0.15 13.09
CA ASN A 143 13.04 0.86 13.44
C ASN A 143 13.20 2.07 12.53
N VAL A 144 12.25 2.22 11.61
CA VAL A 144 12.28 3.24 10.57
C VAL A 144 11.58 4.52 11.04
N ARG A 145 12.32 5.62 11.03
CA ARG A 145 11.83 6.98 11.32
C ARG A 145 12.39 7.94 10.27
N MET A 146 11.79 9.12 10.16
CA MET A 146 12.29 10.18 9.27
C MET A 146 13.78 10.52 9.51
N ASP A 147 14.24 10.41 10.76
CA ASP A 147 15.64 10.65 11.09
C ASP A 147 16.58 9.55 10.57
N SER A 148 16.06 8.33 10.40
CA SER A 148 16.88 7.19 9.92
C SER A 148 17.42 7.40 8.51
N ILE A 149 16.75 8.21 7.69
CA ILE A 149 17.16 8.47 6.31
C ILE A 149 18.02 9.73 6.14
N LYS A 150 18.14 10.56 7.17
CA LYS A 150 18.94 11.80 7.09
C LYS A 150 20.42 11.54 6.91
N SER A 151 20.92 10.40 7.39
CA SER A 151 22.33 10.01 7.29
C SER A 151 22.70 9.39 5.94
N LEU A 152 21.74 9.01 5.09
CA LEU A 152 21.98 8.33 3.83
C LEU A 152 22.92 9.09 2.86
N PRO A 153 22.78 10.41 2.64
CA PRO A 153 23.72 11.11 1.77
C PRO A 153 25.17 10.98 2.26
N LYS A 154 25.38 11.14 3.57
CA LYS A 154 26.72 10.99 4.17
C LYS A 154 27.24 9.55 4.08
N LEU A 155 26.34 8.55 4.19
CA LEU A 155 26.70 7.14 4.02
C LEU A 155 27.20 6.90 2.58
N ILE A 156 26.48 7.42 1.57
CA ILE A 156 26.84 7.31 0.16
C ILE A 156 28.20 7.95 -0.11
N ASP A 157 28.42 9.19 0.38
CA ASP A 157 29.70 9.90 0.23
C ASP A 157 30.85 9.11 0.86
N ASN A 158 30.63 8.57 2.06
CA ASN A 158 31.63 7.74 2.75
C ASN A 158 31.92 6.45 1.98
N PHE A 159 30.89 5.81 1.42
CA PHE A 159 31.06 4.60 0.63
C PHE A 159 31.92 4.87 -0.60
N GLN A 160 31.61 5.88 -1.39
CA GLN A 160 32.38 6.27 -2.57
C GLN A 160 33.82 6.63 -2.20
N ALA A 161 34.05 7.29 -1.08
CA ALA A 161 35.37 7.64 -0.59
C ALA A 161 36.17 6.42 -0.10
N CYS A 162 35.50 5.39 0.42
CA CYS A 162 36.17 4.16 0.85
C CYS A 162 36.44 3.17 -0.28
N PHE A 163 35.67 3.25 -1.38
CA PHE A 163 35.73 2.30 -2.50
C PHE A 163 35.89 2.99 -3.86
N PRO A 164 37.04 3.69 -4.09
CA PRO A 164 37.29 4.39 -5.35
C PRO A 164 37.31 3.43 -6.57
N GLN A 165 37.56 2.14 -6.35
CA GLN A 165 37.52 1.12 -7.40
C GLN A 165 36.11 0.90 -8.01
N TYR A 166 35.06 1.40 -7.36
CA TYR A 166 33.67 1.27 -7.86
C TYR A 166 33.20 2.52 -8.62
N THR A 167 34.09 3.46 -8.93
CA THR A 167 33.73 4.71 -9.64
C THR A 167 33.12 4.44 -11.03
N ASP A 168 33.54 3.37 -11.70
CA ASP A 168 33.04 3.00 -13.03
C ASP A 168 31.77 2.15 -13.00
N LYS A 169 31.29 1.80 -11.81
CA LYS A 169 30.04 1.02 -11.62
C LYS A 169 28.89 1.92 -11.16
N GLU A 170 27.68 1.60 -11.59
CA GLU A 170 26.47 2.27 -11.09
C GLU A 170 26.25 1.91 -9.62
N LEU A 171 26.21 2.91 -8.75
CA LEU A 171 25.87 2.71 -7.33
C LEU A 171 24.34 2.67 -7.16
N VAL A 172 23.83 1.56 -6.67
CA VAL A 172 22.43 1.35 -6.34
C VAL A 172 22.30 1.32 -4.83
N THR A 173 21.75 2.38 -4.24
CA THR A 173 21.53 2.44 -2.78
C THR A 173 20.17 1.88 -2.41
N ILE A 174 20.14 0.93 -1.49
CA ILE A 174 18.95 0.27 -0.97
C ILE A 174 18.84 0.55 0.54
N PHE A 175 17.73 1.13 0.96
CA PHE A 175 17.35 1.24 2.36
C PHE A 175 16.38 0.12 2.69
N ALA A 176 16.75 -0.78 3.60
CA ALA A 176 16.02 -1.98 3.92
C ALA A 176 15.45 -1.97 5.34
N SER A 177 14.23 -2.43 5.48
CA SER A 177 13.57 -2.70 6.76
C SER A 177 12.51 -3.77 6.63
N MET A 178 12.02 -4.31 7.74
CA MET A 178 10.83 -5.17 7.71
C MET A 178 9.58 -4.42 7.29
N TYR A 179 9.48 -3.13 7.64
CA TYR A 179 8.39 -2.24 7.28
C TYR A 179 8.91 -0.82 7.06
N ILE A 180 8.43 -0.14 6.04
CA ILE A 180 8.76 1.24 5.72
C ILE A 180 7.47 2.06 5.68
N PRO A 181 7.30 3.09 6.54
CA PRO A 181 6.15 3.99 6.51
C PRO A 181 6.05 4.78 5.19
N ASP A 182 4.84 5.14 4.78
CA ASP A 182 4.57 5.81 3.50
C ASP A 182 5.27 7.16 3.35
N ASP A 183 5.40 7.92 4.41
CA ASP A 183 6.09 9.22 4.42
C ASP A 183 7.60 9.05 4.19
N VAL A 184 8.20 8.01 4.77
CA VAL A 184 9.58 7.64 4.56
C VAL A 184 9.78 7.10 3.14
N LEU A 185 8.89 6.23 2.66
CA LEU A 185 8.92 5.69 1.31
C LEU A 185 8.93 6.81 0.26
N LYS A 186 8.02 7.77 0.38
CA LYS A 186 7.96 8.95 -0.50
C LYS A 186 9.26 9.76 -0.47
N LYS A 187 9.90 9.88 0.69
CA LYS A 187 11.16 10.61 0.81
C LYS A 187 12.33 9.85 0.19
N LEU A 188 12.44 8.53 0.43
CA LEU A 188 13.44 7.67 -0.20
C LEU A 188 13.33 7.72 -1.73
N THR A 189 12.11 7.65 -2.27
CA THR A 189 11.84 7.75 -3.70
C THR A 189 12.29 9.10 -4.29
N LYS A 190 12.10 10.20 -3.54
CA LYS A 190 12.60 11.53 -3.95
C LYS A 190 14.12 11.61 -3.94
N MET A 191 14.77 10.87 -3.06
CA MET A 191 16.23 10.79 -2.97
C MET A 191 16.85 9.84 -3.99
N GLY A 192 16.06 9.09 -4.76
CA GLY A 192 16.55 8.06 -5.66
C GLY A 192 17.10 6.82 -4.95
N VAL A 193 16.72 6.63 -3.67
CA VAL A 193 17.08 5.47 -2.85
C VAL A 193 15.97 4.43 -2.93
N TYR A 194 16.34 3.20 -3.28
CA TYR A 194 15.38 2.10 -3.33
C TYR A 194 14.99 1.68 -1.91
N ALA A 195 13.70 1.51 -1.70
CA ALA A 195 13.13 1.09 -0.43
C ALA A 195 12.81 -0.40 -0.50
N MET A 196 13.45 -1.21 0.32
CA MET A 196 13.25 -2.65 0.39
C MET A 196 12.54 -3.03 1.70
N ALA A 197 11.42 -3.73 1.59
CA ALA A 197 10.68 -4.22 2.75
C ALA A 197 10.18 -5.65 2.54
N MET A 198 9.65 -6.26 3.61
CA MET A 198 9.06 -7.58 3.54
C MET A 198 7.76 -7.53 2.73
N GLY A 199 7.71 -8.28 1.65
CA GLY A 199 6.50 -8.62 0.91
C GLY A 199 5.85 -9.90 1.45
N ASP A 200 5.02 -10.56 0.64
CA ASP A 200 4.29 -11.76 1.06
C ASP A 200 5.21 -12.94 1.37
N ARG A 201 6.30 -13.08 0.64
CA ARG A 201 7.23 -14.23 0.75
C ARG A 201 8.68 -13.85 0.90
N ASN A 202 9.08 -12.71 0.32
CA ASN A 202 10.46 -12.28 0.24
C ASN A 202 10.54 -10.76 0.45
N MET A 203 11.75 -10.24 0.60
CA MET A 203 11.98 -8.80 0.56
C MET A 203 11.79 -8.28 -0.88
N GLU A 204 11.10 -7.17 -1.03
CA GLU A 204 10.74 -6.56 -2.31
C GLU A 204 11.09 -5.07 -2.34
N LEU A 205 11.37 -4.53 -3.53
CA LEU A 205 11.55 -3.09 -3.72
C LEU A 205 10.18 -2.41 -3.91
N LEU A 206 9.82 -1.54 -2.99
CA LEU A 206 8.50 -0.89 -2.96
C LEU A 206 8.35 0.24 -3.98
N ASN A 207 9.46 0.85 -4.42
CA ASN A 207 9.48 2.05 -5.25
C ASN A 207 10.32 1.89 -6.53
N PHE A 208 10.51 0.66 -7.00
CA PHE A 208 11.36 0.40 -8.16
C PHE A 208 10.85 1.14 -9.40
N GLU A 209 9.59 0.95 -9.78
CA GLU A 209 8.99 1.54 -10.98
C GLU A 209 9.04 3.08 -10.95
N GLU A 210 8.74 3.69 -9.79
CA GLU A 210 8.76 5.15 -9.64
C GLU A 210 10.15 5.75 -9.83
N ILE A 211 11.20 5.06 -9.37
CA ILE A 211 12.58 5.51 -9.53
C ILE A 211 13.04 5.32 -10.98
N GLN A 212 12.69 4.21 -11.63
CA GLN A 212 13.05 3.96 -13.03
C GLN A 212 12.42 4.99 -13.97
N GLN A 213 11.14 5.32 -13.76
CA GLN A 213 10.45 6.37 -14.54
C GLN A 213 11.11 7.75 -14.45
N LYS A 214 11.78 8.05 -13.34
CA LYS A 214 12.50 9.33 -13.16
C LYS A 214 13.89 9.34 -13.80
N LYS A 215 14.47 8.17 -14.06
CA LYS A 215 15.79 8.02 -14.71
C LYS A 215 15.71 7.96 -16.24
N SER A 216 14.50 7.64 -16.77
CA SER A 216 14.20 7.63 -18.22
C SER A 216 13.90 9.02 -18.73
#